data_f58b051d2d4d51e6c080c00bfe84f508
#
_entry.id   f58b051d2d4d51e6c080c00bfe84f508
#
_cell.length_a   1.000
_cell.length_b   1.000
_cell.length_c   1.000
_cell.angle_alpha   90.00
_cell.angle_beta   90.00
_cell.angle_gamma   90.00
#
_symmetry.space_group_name_H-M   'P 1'
#
loop_
_entity.id
_entity.type
_entity.pdbx_description
1 polymer ?
#
loop_
_entity_poly.entity_id
_entity_poly.type
_entity_poly.pdbx_seq_one_letter_code
_entity_poly.pdbx_strand_id
1 'polypeptide(L)'
;MIKNISHIYLHLILTNPKRVLLIMLVVLMSMLSFSTNFKLDASADSLILENDKDLLTYRDTVERYSTKEFIVMTYSPRQGKIFDKNNLLLIKNLKEKLLSVKNISSVISVVDVPLVESSEVPLIEMANNVPTIFSNGVDIIKAENEILDSPIYKDLIISSDGKTTAMQINLKKNDELIFLNNQKRELTNKKRYGNITPEELNKLEEVTKNYVETKEAHGQGIHNLLKSVRLIQNQFSKKHNV
;
A
#
# COMPACT_ATOMS: atom_id res chain seq x y z
N MET A 1 18.83 -38.10 40.47
CA MET A 1 17.51 -37.78 39.90
C MET A 1 17.44 -38.03 38.37
N ILE A 2 18.43 -37.63 37.59
CA ILE A 2 18.45 -37.78 36.12
C ILE A 2 18.47 -39.27 35.65
N LYS A 3 19.16 -40.19 36.35
CA LYS A 3 19.22 -41.62 36.00
C LYS A 3 17.86 -42.33 36.05
N ASN A 4 16.97 -41.93 36.95
CA ASN A 4 15.66 -42.57 37.07
C ASN A 4 14.70 -42.14 35.94
N ILE A 5 14.84 -40.91 35.45
CA ILE A 5 14.02 -40.38 34.35
C ILE A 5 14.36 -41.10 33.05
N SER A 6 15.66 -41.35 32.76
CA SER A 6 16.07 -42.05 31.56
C SER A 6 15.61 -43.51 31.53
N HIS A 7 15.57 -44.21 32.70
CA HIS A 7 15.08 -45.57 32.79
C HIS A 7 13.57 -45.69 32.56
N ILE A 8 12.80 -44.75 33.11
CA ILE A 8 11.33 -44.70 32.92
C ILE A 8 11.03 -44.39 31.43
N TYR A 9 11.76 -43.45 30.82
CA TYR A 9 11.63 -43.08 29.41
C TYR A 9 11.91 -44.26 28.48
N LEU A 10 13.07 -44.95 28.68
CA LEU A 10 13.44 -46.12 27.90
C LEU A 10 12.45 -47.31 28.07
N HIS A 11 12.00 -47.57 29.30
CA HIS A 11 11.02 -48.61 29.57
C HIS A 11 9.66 -48.33 28.92
N LEU A 12 9.21 -47.09 28.94
CA LEU A 12 7.91 -46.66 28.36
C LEU A 12 7.93 -46.76 26.82
N ILE A 13 9.06 -46.41 26.19
CA ILE A 13 9.20 -46.48 24.74
C ILE A 13 9.35 -47.92 24.27
N LEU A 14 10.19 -48.72 24.93
CA LEU A 14 10.48 -50.10 24.51
C LEU A 14 9.33 -51.09 24.78
N THR A 15 8.59 -50.90 25.90
CA THR A 15 7.49 -51.82 26.25
C THR A 15 6.20 -51.53 25.49
N ASN A 16 5.93 -50.27 25.13
CA ASN A 16 4.68 -49.90 24.47
C ASN A 16 4.86 -48.87 23.34
N PRO A 17 5.63 -49.22 22.29
CA PRO A 17 5.97 -48.26 21.23
C PRO A 17 4.72 -47.72 20.50
N LYS A 18 3.68 -48.54 20.31
CA LYS A 18 2.44 -48.13 19.66
C LYS A 18 1.67 -47.07 20.48
N ARG A 19 1.67 -47.15 21.82
CA ARG A 19 1.02 -46.16 22.69
C ARG A 19 1.77 -44.84 22.70
N VAL A 20 3.10 -44.89 22.71
CA VAL A 20 3.95 -43.68 22.61
C VAL A 20 3.74 -42.97 21.27
N LEU A 21 3.68 -43.72 20.18
CA LEU A 21 3.41 -43.20 18.85
C LEU A 21 2.01 -42.56 18.75
N LEU A 22 1.02 -43.18 19.36
CA LEU A 22 -0.34 -42.62 19.42
C LEU A 22 -0.39 -41.32 20.21
N ILE A 23 0.29 -41.25 21.36
CA ILE A 23 0.39 -40.05 22.18
C ILE A 23 1.10 -38.92 21.39
N MET A 24 2.20 -39.22 20.73
CA MET A 24 2.89 -38.26 19.87
C MET A 24 2.00 -37.75 18.73
N LEU A 25 1.21 -38.63 18.12
CA LEU A 25 0.27 -38.25 17.06
C LEU A 25 -0.84 -37.34 17.59
N VAL A 26 -1.39 -37.63 18.79
CA VAL A 26 -2.39 -36.76 19.44
C VAL A 26 -1.80 -35.38 19.76
N VAL A 27 -0.58 -35.32 20.30
CA VAL A 27 0.11 -34.06 20.60
C VAL A 27 0.34 -33.27 19.29
N LEU A 28 0.78 -33.95 18.23
CA LEU A 28 1.00 -33.31 16.92
C LEU A 28 -0.30 -32.77 16.30
N MET A 29 -1.39 -33.53 16.38
CA MET A 29 -2.71 -33.09 15.94
C MET A 29 -3.22 -31.90 16.75
N SER A 30 -2.99 -31.92 18.08
CA SER A 30 -3.33 -30.78 18.94
C SER A 30 -2.53 -29.53 18.54
N MET A 31 -1.23 -29.64 18.31
CA MET A 31 -0.40 -28.52 17.87
C MET A 31 -0.83 -27.99 16.49
N LEU A 32 -1.19 -28.86 15.54
CA LEU A 32 -1.72 -28.49 14.24
C LEU A 32 -3.04 -27.71 14.36
N SER A 33 -3.91 -28.10 15.28
CA SER A 33 -5.19 -27.40 15.54
C SER A 33 -4.96 -25.96 16.02
N PHE A 34 -3.93 -25.70 16.81
CA PHE A 34 -3.57 -24.34 17.23
C PHE A 34 -2.86 -23.54 16.13
N SER A 35 -2.28 -24.21 15.12
CA SER A 35 -1.57 -23.56 14.00
C SER A 35 -2.49 -22.71 13.12
N THR A 36 -3.80 -22.99 13.08
CA THR A 36 -4.78 -22.20 12.32
C THR A 36 -4.94 -20.78 12.84
N ASN A 37 -4.62 -20.55 14.12
CA ASN A 37 -4.65 -19.22 14.76
C ASN A 37 -3.33 -18.45 14.65
N PHE A 38 -2.30 -19.08 14.06
CA PHE A 38 -1.01 -18.44 13.88
C PHE A 38 -1.07 -17.45 12.70
N LYS A 39 -1.09 -16.16 13.01
CA LYS A 39 -1.01 -15.08 12.04
C LYS A 39 0.43 -14.56 12.02
N LEU A 40 1.14 -14.81 10.94
CA LEU A 40 2.46 -14.22 10.70
C LEU A 40 2.26 -12.80 10.15
N ASP A 41 2.67 -11.79 10.89
CA ASP A 41 2.79 -10.43 10.35
C ASP A 41 4.11 -10.35 9.58
N ALA A 42 4.03 -10.59 8.26
CA ALA A 42 5.16 -10.49 7.33
C ALA A 42 5.31 -9.08 6.74
N SER A 43 4.72 -8.06 7.39
CA SER A 43 4.91 -6.67 6.96
C SER A 43 6.38 -6.25 7.14
N ALA A 44 6.88 -5.41 6.24
CA ALA A 44 8.23 -4.84 6.35
C ALA A 44 8.43 -4.13 7.70
N ASP A 45 7.36 -3.55 8.26
CA ASP A 45 7.38 -2.87 9.56
C ASP A 45 7.69 -3.82 10.74
N SER A 46 7.33 -5.10 10.65
CA SER A 46 7.61 -6.09 11.71
C SER A 46 9.08 -6.53 11.75
N LEU A 47 9.80 -6.33 10.66
CA LEU A 47 11.22 -6.69 10.53
C LEU A 47 12.15 -5.53 10.93
N ILE A 48 11.62 -4.33 11.11
CA ILE A 48 12.42 -3.16 11.44
C ILE A 48 12.57 -3.05 12.96
N LEU A 49 13.81 -2.90 13.43
CA LEU A 49 14.11 -2.65 14.84
C LEU A 49 13.49 -1.31 15.27
N GLU A 50 12.50 -1.33 16.16
CA GLU A 50 11.78 -0.12 16.62
C GLU A 50 12.67 0.97 17.25
N ASN A 51 13.92 0.66 17.59
CA ASN A 51 14.90 1.59 18.19
C ASN A 51 15.91 2.16 17.19
N ASP A 52 15.73 1.90 15.89
CA ASP A 52 16.60 2.44 14.85
C ASP A 52 16.36 3.95 14.72
N LYS A 53 17.44 4.75 14.80
CA LYS A 53 17.37 6.20 14.64
C LYS A 53 16.88 6.59 13.26
N ASP A 54 17.25 5.82 12.24
CA ASP A 54 16.83 6.05 10.86
C ASP A 54 15.34 5.80 10.70
N LEU A 55 14.78 4.81 11.42
CA LEU A 55 13.34 4.57 11.47
C LEU A 55 12.58 5.74 12.13
N LEU A 56 13.12 6.33 13.20
CA LEU A 56 12.51 7.51 13.84
C LEU A 56 12.50 8.69 12.88
N THR A 57 13.61 8.95 12.20
CA THR A 57 13.73 10.02 11.19
C THR A 57 12.77 9.78 10.00
N TYR A 58 12.67 8.52 9.54
CA TYR A 58 11.71 8.14 8.51
C TYR A 58 10.27 8.42 8.95
N ARG A 59 9.89 8.00 10.16
CA ARG A 59 8.54 8.22 10.71
C ARG A 59 8.20 9.71 10.84
N ASP A 60 9.13 10.52 11.32
CA ASP A 60 8.95 11.98 11.40
C ASP A 60 8.76 12.59 10.01
N THR A 61 9.51 12.10 9.03
CA THR A 61 9.39 12.54 7.63
C THR A 61 8.04 12.13 7.03
N VAL A 62 7.62 10.88 7.25
CA VAL A 62 6.31 10.38 6.80
C VAL A 62 5.17 11.16 7.46
N GLU A 63 5.29 11.52 8.73
CA GLU A 63 4.28 12.31 9.46
C GLU A 63 4.18 13.74 8.89
N ARG A 64 5.33 14.38 8.60
CA ARG A 64 5.37 15.74 8.02
C ARG A 64 4.84 15.80 6.59
N TYR A 65 5.23 14.85 5.76
CA TYR A 65 4.90 14.85 4.32
C TYR A 65 3.66 14.02 3.98
N SER A 66 3.03 13.38 4.98
CA SER A 66 1.76 12.67 4.81
C SER A 66 1.76 11.71 3.61
N THR A 67 2.66 10.74 3.57
CA THR A 67 2.67 9.74 2.49
C THR A 67 1.30 9.04 2.41
N LYS A 68 0.67 9.16 1.26
CA LYS A 68 -0.60 8.46 0.99
C LYS A 68 -0.29 7.09 0.41
N GLU A 69 -1.07 6.10 0.80
CA GLU A 69 -1.06 4.83 0.08
C GLU A 69 -1.51 5.06 -1.36
N PHE A 70 -0.82 4.46 -2.32
CA PHE A 70 -1.15 4.60 -3.72
C PHE A 70 -0.96 3.29 -4.49
N ILE A 71 -1.64 3.19 -5.62
CA ILE A 71 -1.50 2.13 -6.60
C ILE A 71 -0.98 2.75 -7.89
N VAL A 72 -0.03 2.10 -8.53
CA VAL A 72 0.43 2.49 -9.87
C VAL A 72 -0.22 1.58 -10.90
N MET A 73 -0.84 2.21 -11.91
CA MET A 73 -1.36 1.54 -13.09
C MET A 73 -0.62 2.08 -14.31
N THR A 74 -0.17 1.21 -15.19
CA THR A 74 0.49 1.62 -16.43
C THR A 74 -0.47 1.48 -17.63
N TYR A 75 -0.30 2.34 -18.61
CA TYR A 75 -1.01 2.33 -19.87
C TYR A 75 -0.02 2.40 -21.03
N SER A 76 -0.13 1.47 -21.97
CA SER A 76 0.66 1.43 -23.22
C SER A 76 -0.30 1.22 -24.38
N PRO A 77 -0.47 2.18 -25.30
CA PRO A 77 -1.36 2.02 -26.44
C PRO A 77 -0.81 0.96 -27.41
N ARG A 78 -1.66 0.11 -27.93
CA ARG A 78 -1.27 -0.87 -28.98
C ARG A 78 -1.07 -0.20 -30.33
N GLN A 79 -1.75 0.91 -30.59
CA GLN A 79 -1.65 1.67 -31.82
C GLN A 79 -1.48 3.14 -31.50
N GLY A 80 -0.64 3.81 -32.29
CA GLY A 80 -0.36 5.23 -32.15
C GLY A 80 0.55 5.55 -30.96
N LYS A 81 0.61 6.83 -30.64
CA LYS A 81 1.39 7.40 -29.53
C LYS A 81 0.49 7.71 -28.33
N ILE A 82 1.08 7.83 -27.13
CA ILE A 82 0.36 8.27 -25.93
C ILE A 82 -0.30 9.64 -26.15
N PHE A 83 0.40 10.56 -26.83
CA PHE A 83 -0.07 11.92 -27.07
C PHE A 83 -1.06 12.06 -28.25
N ASP A 84 -1.43 10.96 -28.90
CA ASP A 84 -2.54 10.99 -29.86
C ASP A 84 -3.84 11.33 -29.13
N LYS A 85 -4.64 12.21 -29.73
CA LYS A 85 -5.89 12.71 -29.14
C LYS A 85 -6.80 11.60 -28.61
N ASN A 86 -6.91 10.49 -29.34
CA ASN A 86 -7.74 9.36 -28.94
C ASN A 86 -7.19 8.68 -27.67
N ASN A 87 -5.88 8.46 -27.60
CA ASN A 87 -5.23 7.84 -26.46
C ASN A 87 -5.29 8.74 -25.21
N LEU A 88 -5.07 10.06 -25.35
CA LEU A 88 -5.25 11.02 -24.27
C LEU A 88 -6.70 11.03 -23.74
N LEU A 89 -7.71 10.98 -24.63
CA LEU A 89 -9.12 10.86 -24.21
C LEU A 89 -9.40 9.54 -23.51
N LEU A 90 -8.79 8.44 -23.94
CA LEU A 90 -8.90 7.15 -23.26
C LEU A 90 -8.31 7.20 -21.84
N ILE A 91 -7.14 7.82 -21.67
CA ILE A 91 -6.49 8.03 -20.36
C ILE A 91 -7.40 8.87 -19.46
N LYS A 92 -7.96 9.98 -19.98
CA LYS A 92 -8.90 10.82 -19.23
C LYS A 92 -10.13 10.04 -18.78
N ASN A 93 -10.77 9.29 -19.68
CA ASN A 93 -11.94 8.48 -19.37
C ASN A 93 -11.64 7.37 -18.34
N LEU A 94 -10.45 6.74 -18.42
CA LEU A 94 -10.01 5.76 -17.45
C LEU A 94 -9.82 6.40 -16.07
N LYS A 95 -9.18 7.56 -16.02
CA LYS A 95 -9.04 8.35 -14.79
C LYS A 95 -10.39 8.66 -14.13
N GLU A 96 -11.37 9.15 -14.91
CA GLU A 96 -12.70 9.49 -14.40
C GLU A 96 -13.40 8.26 -13.80
N LYS A 97 -13.30 7.10 -14.47
CA LYS A 97 -13.82 5.84 -13.92
C LYS A 97 -13.13 5.39 -12.66
N LEU A 98 -11.81 5.54 -12.56
CA LEU A 98 -11.06 5.21 -11.37
C LEU A 98 -11.46 6.14 -10.21
N LEU A 99 -11.65 7.44 -10.46
CA LEU A 99 -12.12 8.39 -9.45
C LEU A 99 -13.51 8.07 -8.90
N SER A 100 -14.37 7.36 -9.66
CA SER A 100 -15.68 6.92 -9.17
C SER A 100 -15.63 5.76 -8.19
N VAL A 101 -14.47 5.10 -8.02
CA VAL A 101 -14.30 3.99 -7.09
C VAL A 101 -14.22 4.51 -5.66
N LYS A 102 -15.00 3.89 -4.76
CA LYS A 102 -14.97 4.24 -3.33
C LYS A 102 -13.56 4.08 -2.76
N ASN A 103 -13.15 5.01 -1.90
CA ASN A 103 -11.85 5.07 -1.22
C ASN A 103 -10.65 5.46 -2.12
N ILE A 104 -10.88 5.88 -3.37
CA ILE A 104 -9.89 6.61 -4.15
C ILE A 104 -10.04 8.11 -3.82
N SER A 105 -8.92 8.79 -3.53
CA SER A 105 -8.89 10.22 -3.22
C SER A 105 -8.55 11.07 -4.43
N SER A 106 -7.61 10.63 -5.25
CA SER A 106 -7.19 11.31 -6.48
C SER A 106 -6.50 10.34 -7.43
N VAL A 107 -6.50 10.66 -8.71
CA VAL A 107 -5.74 9.95 -9.74
C VAL A 107 -4.92 10.97 -10.50
N ILE A 108 -3.61 10.76 -10.55
CA ILE A 108 -2.65 11.60 -11.26
C ILE A 108 -2.15 10.81 -12.48
N SER A 109 -2.15 11.43 -13.63
CA SER A 109 -1.72 10.81 -14.89
C SER A 109 -1.06 11.86 -15.79
N VAL A 110 -0.58 11.45 -16.95
CA VAL A 110 0.03 12.35 -17.93
C VAL A 110 -0.89 13.49 -18.36
N VAL A 111 -2.20 13.33 -18.27
CA VAL A 111 -3.18 14.39 -18.64
C VAL A 111 -3.29 15.49 -17.59
N ASP A 112 -2.72 15.29 -16.41
CA ASP A 112 -2.75 16.24 -15.29
C ASP A 112 -1.44 17.00 -15.12
N VAL A 113 -0.45 16.66 -15.94
CA VAL A 113 0.87 17.27 -15.86
C VAL A 113 0.75 18.79 -16.13
N PRO A 114 1.25 19.62 -15.21
CA PRO A 114 1.39 21.05 -15.44
C PRO A 114 2.30 21.34 -16.63
N LEU A 115 1.82 22.20 -17.53
CA LEU A 115 2.54 22.62 -18.72
C LEU A 115 2.86 24.12 -18.63
N VAL A 116 4.14 24.46 -18.68
CA VAL A 116 4.62 25.83 -18.54
C VAL A 116 5.10 26.37 -19.87
N GLU A 117 5.82 25.57 -20.67
CA GLU A 117 6.45 25.98 -21.90
C GLU A 117 5.53 25.84 -23.13
N SER A 118 4.66 24.86 -23.12
CA SER A 118 3.76 24.54 -24.25
C SER A 118 2.43 25.28 -24.22
N SER A 119 2.24 26.16 -23.22
CA SER A 119 1.02 26.96 -23.04
C SER A 119 1.26 28.42 -23.42
N GLU A 120 0.27 29.02 -24.07
CA GLU A 120 0.28 30.48 -24.39
C GLU A 120 -0.19 31.34 -23.19
N VAL A 121 -0.53 30.73 -22.06
CA VAL A 121 -1.02 31.40 -20.84
C VAL A 121 0.14 32.17 -20.18
N PRO A 122 -0.01 33.47 -19.86
CA PRO A 122 1.00 34.21 -19.13
C PRO A 122 1.29 33.61 -17.75
N LEU A 123 2.58 33.63 -17.33
CA LEU A 123 3.01 33.05 -16.04
C LEU A 123 2.21 33.58 -14.83
N ILE A 124 1.78 34.85 -14.88
CA ILE A 124 0.99 35.47 -13.79
C ILE A 124 -0.41 34.84 -13.64
N GLU A 125 -0.97 34.35 -14.74
CA GLU A 125 -2.27 33.67 -14.74
C GLU A 125 -2.14 32.20 -14.36
N MET A 126 -0.98 31.58 -14.64
CA MET A 126 -0.66 30.20 -14.24
C MET A 126 -0.67 30.00 -12.72
N ALA A 127 -0.41 31.07 -11.93
CA ALA A 127 -0.47 30.99 -10.47
C ALA A 127 -1.87 30.55 -9.95
N ASN A 128 -2.94 30.86 -10.68
CA ASN A 128 -4.30 30.51 -10.32
C ASN A 128 -4.86 29.30 -11.07
N ASN A 129 -4.38 29.06 -12.27
CA ASN A 129 -4.86 27.96 -13.12
C ASN A 129 -3.75 27.43 -14.01
N VAL A 130 -3.05 26.41 -13.52
CA VAL A 130 -1.95 25.80 -14.27
C VAL A 130 -2.51 25.03 -15.46
N PRO A 131 -2.09 25.34 -16.70
CA PRO A 131 -2.57 24.64 -17.88
C PRO A 131 -2.10 23.19 -17.91
N THR A 132 -2.96 22.33 -18.44
CA THR A 132 -2.70 20.92 -18.69
C THR A 132 -2.95 20.60 -20.16
N ILE A 133 -2.70 19.39 -20.59
CA ILE A 133 -2.78 19.00 -22.01
C ILE A 133 -4.16 19.25 -22.67
N PHE A 134 -5.22 19.36 -21.87
CA PHE A 134 -6.57 19.67 -22.37
C PHE A 134 -6.96 21.15 -22.20
N SER A 135 -6.06 22.00 -21.72
CA SER A 135 -6.32 23.43 -21.61
C SER A 135 -6.32 24.10 -22.98
N ASN A 136 -7.11 25.17 -23.11
CA ASN A 136 -7.13 25.96 -24.33
C ASN A 136 -5.77 26.58 -24.61
N GLY A 137 -5.36 26.63 -25.89
CA GLY A 137 -4.08 27.22 -26.29
C GLY A 137 -2.85 26.34 -26.03
N VAL A 138 -3.01 25.07 -25.67
CA VAL A 138 -1.91 24.13 -25.53
C VAL A 138 -1.67 23.39 -26.85
N ASP A 139 -0.42 23.47 -27.32
CA ASP A 139 0.05 22.68 -28.46
C ASP A 139 0.51 21.30 -28.00
N ILE A 140 -0.18 20.24 -28.46
CA ILE A 140 0.07 18.86 -28.02
C ILE A 140 1.49 18.40 -28.38
N ILE A 141 2.06 18.85 -29.51
CA ILE A 141 3.43 18.45 -29.92
C ILE A 141 4.46 19.08 -29.00
N LYS A 142 4.29 20.37 -28.65
CA LYS A 142 5.14 21.02 -27.66
C LYS A 142 5.00 20.41 -26.30
N ALA A 143 3.76 20.06 -25.88
CA ALA A 143 3.49 19.38 -24.60
C ALA A 143 4.14 17.99 -24.53
N GLU A 144 4.12 17.21 -25.63
CA GLU A 144 4.84 15.94 -25.73
C GLU A 144 6.33 16.13 -25.43
N ASN A 145 6.95 17.10 -26.08
CA ASN A 145 8.39 17.39 -25.90
C ASN A 145 8.67 17.88 -24.46
N GLU A 146 7.89 18.83 -23.96
CA GLU A 146 8.04 19.35 -22.59
C GLU A 146 7.97 18.23 -21.54
N ILE A 147 7.04 17.28 -21.70
CA ILE A 147 6.89 16.16 -20.74
C ILE A 147 8.02 15.14 -20.90
N LEU A 148 8.43 14.80 -22.13
CA LEU A 148 9.49 13.82 -22.39
C LEU A 148 10.89 14.32 -22.02
N ASP A 149 11.13 15.63 -22.12
CA ASP A 149 12.40 16.24 -21.75
C ASP A 149 12.48 16.65 -20.28
N SER A 150 11.35 16.65 -19.57
CA SER A 150 11.28 17.04 -18.18
C SER A 150 11.99 16.04 -17.27
N PRO A 151 12.95 16.47 -16.43
CA PRO A 151 13.60 15.60 -15.45
C PRO A 151 12.64 15.16 -14.31
N ILE A 152 11.46 15.79 -14.20
CA ILE A 152 10.46 15.49 -13.17
C ILE A 152 9.50 14.40 -13.67
N TYR A 153 9.12 14.41 -14.94
CA TYR A 153 8.07 13.55 -15.47
C TYR A 153 8.60 12.31 -16.20
N LYS A 154 9.78 12.44 -16.79
CA LYS A 154 10.48 11.34 -17.46
C LYS A 154 10.82 10.26 -16.44
N ASP A 155 10.54 9.00 -16.80
CA ASP A 155 10.73 7.79 -15.98
C ASP A 155 9.92 7.77 -14.67
N LEU A 156 9.08 8.78 -14.43
CA LEU A 156 8.13 8.79 -13.31
C LEU A 156 6.68 8.63 -13.80
N ILE A 157 6.24 9.50 -14.72
CA ILE A 157 4.87 9.48 -15.28
C ILE A 157 4.86 8.91 -16.69
N ILE A 158 5.94 9.10 -17.43
CA ILE A 158 6.08 8.58 -18.79
C ILE A 158 7.45 7.93 -18.94
N SER A 159 7.50 6.80 -19.66
CA SER A 159 8.77 6.13 -19.98
C SER A 159 9.63 6.98 -20.92
N SER A 160 10.96 6.82 -20.82
CA SER A 160 11.92 7.57 -21.64
C SER A 160 11.73 7.39 -23.15
N ASP A 161 11.12 6.28 -23.57
CA ASP A 161 10.77 6.00 -24.98
C ASP A 161 9.38 6.53 -25.40
N GLY A 162 8.64 7.17 -24.48
CA GLY A 162 7.32 7.74 -24.73
C GLY A 162 6.22 6.72 -25.02
N LYS A 163 6.46 5.41 -24.77
CA LYS A 163 5.51 4.35 -25.13
C LYS A 163 4.59 3.92 -23.99
N THR A 164 4.97 4.20 -22.74
CA THR A 164 4.20 3.80 -21.56
C THR A 164 4.02 4.99 -20.63
N THR A 165 2.80 5.19 -20.15
CA THR A 165 2.51 6.18 -19.10
C THR A 165 1.98 5.51 -17.85
N ALA A 166 2.26 6.11 -16.70
CA ALA A 166 1.79 5.68 -15.41
C ALA A 166 0.63 6.55 -14.92
N MET A 167 -0.30 5.92 -14.18
CA MET A 167 -1.32 6.60 -13.40
C MET A 167 -1.08 6.27 -11.93
N GLN A 168 -0.92 7.28 -11.10
CA GLN A 168 -0.86 7.13 -9.65
C GLN A 168 -2.26 7.30 -9.07
N ILE A 169 -2.79 6.25 -8.47
CA ILE A 169 -4.12 6.20 -7.85
C ILE A 169 -3.92 6.32 -6.34
N ASN A 170 -4.20 7.49 -5.78
CA ASN A 170 -4.05 7.76 -4.35
C ASN A 170 -5.29 7.29 -3.58
N LEU A 171 -5.07 6.58 -2.47
CA LEU A 171 -6.12 6.09 -1.62
C LEU A 171 -6.52 7.12 -0.57
N LYS A 172 -7.73 7.02 -0.04
CA LYS A 172 -8.16 7.80 1.12
C LYS A 172 -7.45 7.30 2.36
N LYS A 173 -6.96 8.22 3.16
CA LYS A 173 -6.36 7.90 4.47
C LYS A 173 -7.40 7.28 5.39
N ASN A 174 -6.96 6.34 6.19
CA ASN A 174 -7.73 5.84 7.33
C ASN A 174 -7.24 6.55 8.60
N ASP A 175 -7.87 7.68 8.93
CA ASP A 175 -7.49 8.51 10.07
C ASP A 175 -7.64 7.77 11.40
N GLU A 176 -8.63 6.87 11.52
CA GLU A 176 -8.84 6.03 12.69
C GLU A 176 -7.67 5.06 12.90
N LEU A 177 -7.22 4.40 11.83
CA LEU A 177 -6.06 3.50 11.90
C LEU A 177 -4.79 4.24 12.29
N ILE A 178 -4.57 5.43 11.76
CA ILE A 178 -3.43 6.29 12.10
C ILE A 178 -3.50 6.68 13.58
N PHE A 179 -4.65 7.10 14.06
CA PHE A 179 -4.87 7.49 15.46
C PHE A 179 -4.59 6.32 16.42
N LEU A 180 -5.17 5.14 16.15
CA LEU A 180 -4.95 3.94 16.96
C LEU A 180 -3.49 3.51 16.95
N ASN A 181 -2.81 3.60 15.80
CA ASN A 181 -1.39 3.28 15.71
C ASN A 181 -0.52 4.23 16.57
N ASN A 182 -0.80 5.52 16.54
CA ASN A 182 -0.08 6.52 17.34
C ASN A 182 -0.29 6.29 18.84
N GLN A 183 -1.53 6.03 19.27
CA GLN A 183 -1.82 5.70 20.68
C GLN A 183 -1.11 4.42 21.14
N LYS A 184 -1.20 3.35 20.31
CA LYS A 184 -0.51 2.09 20.60
C LYS A 184 0.99 2.30 20.75
N ARG A 185 1.59 3.07 19.85
CA ARG A 185 3.04 3.39 19.88
C ARG A 185 3.43 4.13 21.14
N GLU A 186 2.69 5.16 21.53
CA GLU A 186 2.93 5.92 22.76
C GLU A 186 2.90 5.02 24.00
N LEU A 187 1.85 4.23 24.16
CA LEU A 187 1.69 3.34 25.30
C LEU A 187 2.74 2.20 25.31
N THR A 188 3.10 1.69 24.13
CA THR A 188 4.17 0.68 23.99
C THR A 188 5.52 1.25 24.41
N ASN A 189 5.81 2.51 24.05
CA ASN A 189 7.04 3.18 24.48
C ASN A 189 7.06 3.37 26.00
N LYS A 190 5.96 3.82 26.62
CA LYS A 190 5.85 3.92 28.09
C LYS A 190 6.09 2.58 28.77
N LYS A 191 5.52 1.49 28.23
CA LYS A 191 5.76 0.12 28.74
C LYS A 191 7.24 -0.27 28.66
N ARG A 192 7.89 0.03 27.55
CA ARG A 192 9.31 -0.31 27.32
C ARG A 192 10.24 0.40 28.30
N TYR A 193 9.98 1.66 28.62
CA TYR A 193 10.79 2.45 29.55
C TYR A 193 10.37 2.28 31.01
N GLY A 194 9.44 1.37 31.32
CA GLY A 194 8.97 1.11 32.68
C GLY A 194 8.12 2.22 33.31
N ASN A 195 7.62 3.16 32.49
CA ASN A 195 6.86 4.35 32.93
C ASN A 195 5.34 4.17 32.69
N ILE A 196 4.87 2.95 32.48
CA ILE A 196 3.45 2.67 32.22
C ILE A 196 2.70 2.38 33.54
N THR A 197 1.52 2.98 33.71
CA THR A 197 0.64 2.70 34.84
C THR A 197 -0.22 1.46 34.57
N PRO A 198 -0.82 0.80 35.62
CA PRO A 198 -1.74 -0.32 35.42
C PRO A 198 -2.95 0.02 34.54
N GLU A 199 -3.47 1.25 34.65
CA GLU A 199 -4.57 1.74 33.81
C GLU A 199 -4.15 1.89 32.36
N GLU A 200 -2.94 2.43 32.12
CA GLU A 200 -2.39 2.55 30.76
C GLU A 200 -2.07 1.19 30.15
N LEU A 201 -1.75 0.18 30.95
CA LEU A 201 -1.53 -1.18 30.48
C LEU A 201 -2.83 -1.79 29.94
N ASN A 202 -3.93 -1.64 30.68
CA ASN A 202 -5.25 -2.08 30.22
C ASN A 202 -5.68 -1.34 28.94
N LYS A 203 -5.42 -0.03 28.90
CA LYS A 203 -5.66 0.78 27.70
C LYS A 203 -4.82 0.33 26.51
N LEU A 204 -3.57 -0.09 26.73
CA LEU A 204 -2.71 -0.62 25.66
C LEU A 204 -3.30 -1.92 25.04
N GLU A 205 -3.86 -2.80 25.87
CA GLU A 205 -4.52 -4.02 25.40
C GLU A 205 -5.76 -3.69 24.56
N GLU A 206 -6.61 -2.79 25.04
CA GLU A 206 -7.79 -2.33 24.31
C GLU A 206 -7.44 -1.66 22.97
N VAL A 207 -6.50 -0.71 22.98
CA VAL A 207 -6.03 0.00 21.78
C VAL A 207 -5.39 -0.98 20.79
N THR A 208 -4.65 -1.97 21.30
CA THR A 208 -4.02 -2.99 20.43
C THR A 208 -5.08 -3.85 19.75
N LYS A 209 -6.13 -4.25 20.48
CA LYS A 209 -7.25 -5.02 19.92
C LYS A 209 -7.97 -4.20 18.83
N ASN A 210 -8.35 -2.96 19.15
CA ASN A 210 -9.04 -2.08 18.20
C ASN A 210 -8.19 -1.79 16.96
N TYR A 211 -6.86 -1.60 17.13
CA TYR A 211 -5.93 -1.43 16.04
C TYR A 211 -5.91 -2.65 15.10
N VAL A 212 -5.85 -3.86 15.66
CA VAL A 212 -5.83 -5.11 14.85
C VAL A 212 -7.13 -5.25 14.07
N GLU A 213 -8.28 -5.06 14.70
CA GLU A 213 -9.59 -5.14 14.06
C GLU A 213 -9.74 -4.09 12.94
N THR A 214 -9.35 -2.85 13.19
CA THR A 214 -9.38 -1.76 12.20
C THR A 214 -8.40 -2.02 11.05
N LYS A 215 -7.19 -2.54 11.34
CA LYS A 215 -6.19 -2.92 10.32
C LYS A 215 -6.70 -4.04 9.41
N GLU A 216 -7.35 -5.06 9.98
CA GLU A 216 -7.95 -6.14 9.20
C GLU A 216 -9.09 -5.64 8.29
N ALA A 217 -9.99 -4.82 8.83
CA ALA A 217 -11.07 -4.20 8.06
C ALA A 217 -10.54 -3.30 6.93
N HIS A 218 -9.50 -2.52 7.21
CA HIS A 218 -8.82 -1.71 6.20
C HIS A 218 -8.19 -2.56 5.10
N GLY A 219 -7.48 -3.63 5.45
CA GLY A 219 -6.90 -4.58 4.50
C GLY A 219 -7.94 -5.24 3.59
N GLN A 220 -9.09 -5.63 4.13
CA GLN A 220 -10.22 -6.12 3.33
C GLN A 220 -10.78 -5.03 2.41
N GLY A 221 -10.87 -3.79 2.88
CA GLY A 221 -11.27 -2.63 2.08
C GLY A 221 -10.34 -2.40 0.88
N ILE A 222 -9.03 -2.45 1.09
CA ILE A 222 -8.02 -2.36 0.01
C ILE A 222 -8.15 -3.53 -0.95
N HIS A 223 -8.34 -4.76 -0.46
CA HIS A 223 -8.53 -5.92 -1.33
C HIS A 223 -9.75 -5.77 -2.26
N ASN A 224 -10.88 -5.29 -1.74
CA ASN A 224 -12.08 -5.03 -2.53
C ASN A 224 -11.87 -3.89 -3.53
N LEU A 225 -11.15 -2.84 -3.14
CA LEU A 225 -10.76 -1.75 -4.02
C LEU A 225 -9.90 -2.25 -5.18
N LEU A 226 -8.88 -3.08 -4.90
CA LEU A 226 -8.03 -3.69 -5.94
C LEU A 226 -8.83 -4.55 -6.92
N LYS A 227 -9.84 -5.29 -6.44
CA LYS A 227 -10.75 -6.02 -7.32
C LYS A 227 -11.51 -5.08 -8.25
N SER A 228 -12.04 -3.97 -7.72
CA SER A 228 -12.77 -2.96 -8.52
C SER A 228 -11.86 -2.30 -9.55
N VAL A 229 -10.64 -1.92 -9.18
CA VAL A 229 -9.65 -1.36 -10.09
C VAL A 229 -9.31 -2.35 -11.22
N ARG A 230 -9.08 -3.63 -10.89
CA ARG A 230 -8.81 -4.69 -11.88
C ARG A 230 -10.00 -4.93 -12.81
N LEU A 231 -11.23 -4.85 -12.32
CA LEU A 231 -12.43 -4.97 -13.17
C LEU A 231 -12.49 -3.82 -14.18
N ILE A 232 -12.24 -2.59 -13.74
CA ILE A 232 -12.18 -1.41 -14.63
C ILE A 232 -11.07 -1.59 -15.65
N GLN A 233 -9.87 -1.99 -15.23
CA GLN A 233 -8.73 -2.27 -16.11
C GLN A 233 -9.10 -3.30 -17.18
N ASN A 234 -9.67 -4.43 -16.79
CA ASN A 234 -10.03 -5.51 -17.72
C ASN A 234 -11.14 -5.08 -18.70
N GLN A 235 -12.16 -4.37 -18.22
CA GLN A 235 -13.23 -3.85 -19.09
C GLN A 235 -12.67 -2.82 -20.08
N PHE A 236 -11.77 -1.96 -19.62
CA PHE A 236 -11.16 -0.93 -20.41
C PHE A 236 -10.24 -1.53 -21.49
N SER A 237 -9.39 -2.46 -21.11
CA SER A 237 -8.47 -3.16 -22.02
C SER A 237 -9.24 -3.93 -23.10
N LYS A 238 -10.29 -4.67 -22.74
CA LYS A 238 -11.13 -5.39 -23.71
C LYS A 238 -11.86 -4.46 -24.68
N LYS A 239 -12.42 -3.35 -24.17
CA LYS A 239 -13.20 -2.40 -24.96
C LYS A 239 -12.35 -1.62 -25.95
N HIS A 240 -11.15 -1.25 -25.57
CA HIS A 240 -10.29 -0.34 -26.34
C HIS A 240 -9.08 -1.03 -26.97
N ASN A 241 -9.00 -2.36 -26.81
CA ASN A 241 -7.92 -3.19 -27.39
C ASN A 241 -6.52 -2.71 -27.01
N VAL A 242 -6.33 -2.36 -25.72
CA VAL A 242 -5.11 -1.77 -25.11
C VAL A 242 -4.42 -2.81 -24.23
#